data_3943c53b1b9901ef2dd2fc2b23aaed65
#
_entry.id   3943c53b1b9901ef2dd2fc2b23aaed65
#
_cell.length_a   1.000
_cell.length_b   1.000
_cell.length_c   1.000
_cell.angle_alpha   90.00
_cell.angle_beta   90.00
_cell.angle_gamma   90.00
#
_symmetry.space_group_name_H-M   'P 1'
#
loop_
_entity.id
_entity.type
_entity.pdbx_description
1 polymer ?
#
loop_
_entity_poly.entity_id
_entity_poly.type
_entity_poly.pdbx_seq_one_letter_code
_entity_poly.pdbx_strand_id
1 'polypeptide(L)'
;LKYAIAGGLSAAASGLPFWGVDAGGYDGFPDQETYLRWTEYAAFCPLMRFHGTEPREPWEYDAFTVKVYRYYTWLRENLRPYIVSVAAEAHKLGIPMMRPLAMMYPEDQEATKVWDEYLFGEDLLVAPVSDETEEREIYFPEGRWISLWNLNDEISGPVQRSVEVPIDKIPVSYTHLRAHET
;
A
#
# COMPACT_ATOMS: atom_id res chain seq x y z
N LEU A 1 -8.47 0.36 10.12
CA LEU A 1 -7.57 0.49 8.98
C LEU A 1 -8.15 1.41 7.90
N LYS A 2 -9.42 1.23 7.48
CA LYS A 2 -10.10 2.01 6.43
C LYS A 2 -9.90 3.52 6.53
N TYR A 3 -10.12 4.10 7.71
CA TYR A 3 -9.95 5.54 7.93
C TYR A 3 -8.49 6.00 7.89
N ALA A 4 -7.54 5.12 8.21
CA ALA A 4 -6.12 5.43 8.12
C ALA A 4 -5.66 5.51 6.65
N ILE A 5 -6.18 4.62 5.80
CA ILE A 5 -5.92 4.65 4.36
C ILE A 5 -6.46 5.97 3.77
N ALA A 6 -7.75 6.25 3.96
CA ALA A 6 -8.39 7.46 3.45
C ALA A 6 -7.72 8.74 4.01
N GLY A 7 -7.38 8.75 5.29
CA GLY A 7 -6.67 9.87 5.95
C GLY A 7 -5.27 10.09 5.37
N GLY A 8 -4.53 9.01 5.13
CA GLY A 8 -3.20 9.05 4.52
C GLY A 8 -3.22 9.60 3.09
N LEU A 9 -4.18 9.15 2.28
CA LEU A 9 -4.34 9.65 0.91
C LEU A 9 -4.81 11.10 0.87
N SER A 10 -5.71 11.48 1.79
CA SER A 10 -6.14 12.87 1.95
C SER A 10 -4.98 13.78 2.38
N ALA A 11 -4.16 13.34 3.34
CA ALA A 11 -2.96 14.06 3.78
C ALA A 11 -1.96 14.23 2.62
N ALA A 12 -1.72 13.16 1.86
CA ALA A 12 -0.86 13.18 0.68
C ALA A 12 -1.35 14.19 -0.36
N ALA A 13 -2.65 14.16 -0.70
CA ALA A 13 -3.28 15.12 -1.62
C ALA A 13 -3.25 16.57 -1.10
N SER A 14 -3.13 16.76 0.21
CA SER A 14 -3.03 18.06 0.88
C SER A 14 -1.59 18.56 1.05
N GLY A 15 -0.60 17.91 0.45
CA GLY A 15 0.79 18.33 0.47
C GLY A 15 1.61 17.82 1.68
N LEU A 16 1.16 16.74 2.32
CA LEU A 16 1.91 16.03 3.38
C LEU A 16 2.55 14.76 2.80
N PRO A 17 3.73 14.83 2.19
CA PRO A 17 4.30 13.73 1.42
C PRO A 17 4.80 12.56 2.27
N PHE A 18 5.11 12.81 3.56
CA PHE A 18 5.68 11.84 4.48
C PHE A 18 4.64 11.43 5.52
N TRP A 19 3.76 10.54 5.10
CA TRP A 19 2.71 9.97 5.94
C TRP A 19 3.17 8.65 6.58
N GLY A 20 2.67 8.37 7.75
CA GLY A 20 2.89 7.09 8.43
C GLY A 20 1.74 6.74 9.36
N VAL A 21 1.69 5.49 9.75
CA VAL A 21 0.66 4.96 10.65
C VAL A 21 1.30 4.29 11.86
N ASP A 22 0.56 4.25 12.95
CA ASP A 22 0.82 3.35 14.05
C ASP A 22 0.18 2.00 13.69
N ALA A 23 1.00 1.06 13.20
CA ALA A 23 0.53 -0.22 12.71
C ALA A 23 -0.17 -1.00 13.84
N GLY A 24 -1.37 -1.49 13.54
CA GLY A 24 -2.29 -2.07 14.49
C GLY A 24 -3.23 -1.07 15.16
N GLY A 25 -3.13 0.23 14.81
CA GLY A 25 -3.85 1.32 15.48
C GLY A 25 -3.17 1.78 16.77
N TYR A 26 -3.44 3.01 17.21
CA TYR A 26 -2.82 3.58 18.40
C TYR A 26 -3.45 3.09 19.69
N ASP A 27 -4.77 3.01 19.75
CA ASP A 27 -5.53 2.69 20.96
C ASP A 27 -5.94 1.21 21.02
N GLY A 28 -5.87 0.64 22.23
CA GLY A 28 -6.22 -0.75 22.51
C GLY A 28 -5.26 -1.79 21.91
N PHE A 29 -5.60 -3.08 22.09
CA PHE A 29 -4.87 -4.21 21.52
C PHE A 29 -5.63 -4.74 20.30
N PRO A 30 -5.06 -4.68 19.08
CA PRO A 30 -5.75 -5.16 17.89
C PRO A 30 -5.86 -6.69 17.86
N ASP A 31 -6.92 -7.22 17.25
CA ASP A 31 -6.95 -8.63 16.91
C ASP A 31 -5.86 -8.98 15.87
N GLN A 32 -5.62 -10.27 15.69
CA GLN A 32 -4.54 -10.77 14.85
C GLN A 32 -4.70 -10.34 13.38
N GLU A 33 -5.91 -10.42 12.82
CA GLU A 33 -6.17 -10.05 11.44
C GLU A 33 -5.93 -8.56 11.23
N THR A 34 -6.48 -7.73 12.08
CA THR A 34 -6.24 -6.28 12.09
C THR A 34 -4.74 -5.97 12.14
N TYR A 35 -4.01 -6.62 13.06
CA TYR A 35 -2.55 -6.43 13.17
C TYR A 35 -1.81 -6.78 11.89
N LEU A 36 -2.15 -7.91 11.27
CA LEU A 36 -1.53 -8.36 10.02
C LEU A 36 -1.82 -7.41 8.86
N ARG A 37 -3.10 -7.04 8.64
CA ARG A 37 -3.50 -6.09 7.58
C ARG A 37 -2.84 -4.70 7.75
N TRP A 38 -2.68 -4.23 8.99
CA TRP A 38 -1.94 -3.00 9.25
C TRP A 38 -0.44 -3.14 8.99
N THR A 39 0.16 -4.29 9.32
CA THR A 39 1.58 -4.58 9.03
C THR A 39 1.84 -4.54 7.53
N GLU A 40 0.98 -5.17 6.76
CA GLU A 40 1.01 -5.17 5.30
C GLU A 40 0.93 -3.76 4.72
N TYR A 41 -0.08 -2.99 5.13
CA TYR A 41 -0.26 -1.61 4.68
C TYR A 41 0.93 -0.73 5.07
N ALA A 42 1.39 -0.81 6.31
CA ALA A 42 2.50 0.01 6.81
C ALA A 42 3.80 -0.24 6.03
N ALA A 43 4.01 -1.46 5.49
CA ALA A 43 5.17 -1.77 4.68
C ALA A 43 5.24 -0.93 3.38
N PHE A 44 4.10 -0.45 2.88
CA PHE A 44 3.99 0.38 1.69
C PHE A 44 3.57 1.83 2.00
N CYS A 45 3.75 2.26 3.24
CA CYS A 45 3.64 3.68 3.64
C CYS A 45 5.02 4.35 3.62
N PRO A 46 5.11 5.69 3.48
CA PRO A 46 6.37 6.42 3.62
C PRO A 46 7.09 6.12 4.94
N LEU A 47 6.35 6.09 6.04
CA LEU A 47 6.85 5.74 7.37
C LEU A 47 6.12 4.49 7.88
N MET A 48 6.87 3.53 8.40
CA MET A 48 6.35 2.33 9.05
C MET A 48 6.75 2.36 10.52
N ARG A 49 5.76 2.28 11.40
CA ARG A 49 5.96 2.34 12.85
C ARG A 49 4.97 1.43 13.55
N PHE A 50 5.45 0.76 14.60
CA PHE A 50 4.62 0.01 15.55
C PHE A 50 4.62 0.77 16.86
N HIS A 51 3.49 1.38 17.20
CA HIS A 51 3.33 2.18 18.40
C HIS A 51 1.86 2.21 18.82
N GLY A 52 1.61 2.19 20.12
CA GLY A 52 0.25 2.23 20.66
C GLY A 52 0.23 2.28 22.18
N THR A 53 -0.97 2.31 22.75
CA THR A 53 -1.20 2.28 24.20
C THR A 53 -0.97 0.90 24.79
N GLU A 54 -1.08 -0.15 24.00
CA GLU A 54 -0.87 -1.55 24.34
C GLU A 54 0.30 -2.14 23.52
N PRO A 55 0.84 -3.31 23.89
CA PRO A 55 1.95 -3.95 23.15
C PRO A 55 1.67 -4.11 21.66
N ARG A 56 2.71 -3.93 20.83
CA ARG A 56 2.68 -4.06 19.37
C ARG A 56 3.73 -5.03 18.83
N GLU A 57 4.31 -5.81 19.71
CA GLU A 57 5.28 -6.82 19.37
C GLU A 57 4.60 -8.04 18.72
N PRO A 58 5.13 -8.59 17.61
CA PRO A 58 4.49 -9.69 16.90
C PRO A 58 4.43 -11.00 17.71
N TRP A 59 5.27 -11.15 18.71
CA TRP A 59 5.27 -12.33 19.61
C TRP A 59 4.15 -12.33 20.65
N GLU A 60 3.39 -11.24 20.80
CA GLU A 60 2.17 -11.21 21.60
C GLU A 60 1.03 -12.03 20.94
N TYR A 61 1.22 -12.44 19.70
CA TYR A 61 0.34 -13.30 18.94
C TYR A 61 0.94 -14.72 18.80
N ASP A 62 0.87 -15.29 17.61
CA ASP A 62 1.38 -16.62 17.32
C ASP A 62 2.60 -16.62 16.39
N ALA A 63 3.13 -17.82 16.11
CA ALA A 63 4.28 -17.99 15.23
C ALA A 63 4.00 -17.57 13.79
N PHE A 64 2.74 -17.66 13.34
CA PHE A 64 2.35 -17.23 12.01
C PHE A 64 2.45 -15.70 11.88
N THR A 65 1.95 -14.96 12.86
CA THR A 65 2.06 -13.50 12.92
C THR A 65 3.53 -13.04 12.93
N VAL A 66 4.37 -13.69 13.73
CA VAL A 66 5.81 -13.41 13.73
C VAL A 66 6.42 -13.64 12.34
N LYS A 67 6.04 -14.71 11.64
CA LYS A 67 6.52 -15.03 10.30
C LYS A 67 6.13 -13.93 9.29
N VAL A 68 4.86 -13.51 9.29
CA VAL A 68 4.34 -12.47 8.38
C VAL A 68 4.99 -11.13 8.68
N TYR A 69 5.06 -10.73 9.95
CA TYR A 69 5.75 -9.51 10.38
C TYR A 69 7.21 -9.47 9.88
N ARG A 70 7.97 -10.55 10.09
CA ARG A 70 9.37 -10.66 9.64
C ARG A 70 9.48 -10.55 8.13
N TYR A 71 8.54 -11.13 7.39
CA TYR A 71 8.50 -11.05 5.94
C TYR A 71 8.30 -9.60 5.46
N TYR A 72 7.32 -8.87 5.98
CA TYR A 72 7.05 -7.49 5.56
C TYR A 72 8.13 -6.50 6.01
N THR A 73 8.73 -6.69 7.17
CA THR A 73 9.87 -5.87 7.60
C THR A 73 11.10 -6.13 6.73
N TRP A 74 11.35 -7.38 6.37
CA TRP A 74 12.41 -7.73 5.42
C TRP A 74 12.13 -7.18 4.01
N LEU A 75 10.90 -7.32 3.51
CA LEU A 75 10.48 -6.76 2.22
C LEU A 75 10.69 -5.25 2.19
N ARG A 76 10.25 -4.55 3.22
CA ARG A 76 10.43 -3.10 3.33
C ARG A 76 11.91 -2.70 3.35
N GLU A 77 12.75 -3.45 4.04
CA GLU A 77 14.20 -3.19 4.04
C GLU A 77 14.80 -3.36 2.64
N ASN A 78 14.35 -4.34 1.86
CA ASN A 78 14.76 -4.50 0.47
C ASN A 78 14.20 -3.41 -0.46
N LEU A 79 13.03 -2.86 -0.15
CA LEU A 79 12.45 -1.71 -0.86
C LEU A 79 13.08 -0.38 -0.44
N ARG A 80 13.97 -0.32 0.56
CA ARG A 80 14.58 0.92 1.05
C ARG A 80 15.21 1.78 -0.04
N PRO A 81 15.97 1.25 -1.02
CA PRO A 81 16.51 2.08 -2.10
C PRO A 81 15.41 2.76 -2.92
N TYR A 82 14.33 2.04 -3.22
CA TYR A 82 13.16 2.58 -3.89
C TYR A 82 12.46 3.65 -3.04
N ILE A 83 12.20 3.36 -1.78
CA ILE A 83 11.57 4.30 -0.84
C ILE A 83 12.37 5.59 -0.74
N VAL A 84 13.71 5.51 -0.65
CA VAL A 84 14.59 6.68 -0.60
C VAL A 84 14.54 7.48 -1.90
N SER A 85 14.49 6.82 -3.05
CA SER A 85 14.39 7.52 -4.34
C SER A 85 13.05 8.25 -4.49
N VAL A 86 11.94 7.61 -4.11
CA VAL A 86 10.60 8.23 -4.09
C VAL A 86 10.54 9.39 -3.08
N ALA A 87 11.19 9.26 -1.93
CA ALA A 87 11.28 10.34 -0.95
C ALA A 87 12.08 11.55 -1.48
N ALA A 88 13.19 11.30 -2.18
CA ALA A 88 13.97 12.35 -2.81
C ALA A 88 13.19 13.07 -3.92
N GLU A 89 12.42 12.32 -4.69
CA GLU A 89 11.51 12.88 -5.70
C GLU A 89 10.42 13.73 -5.05
N ALA A 90 9.77 13.24 -3.99
CA ALA A 90 8.77 13.97 -3.22
C ALA A 90 9.34 15.29 -2.67
N HIS A 91 10.56 15.27 -2.14
CA HIS A 91 11.24 16.47 -1.66
C HIS A 91 11.51 17.47 -2.80
N LYS A 92 11.94 16.99 -3.96
CA LYS A 92 12.32 17.84 -5.09
C LYS A 92 11.13 18.42 -5.84
N LEU A 93 10.08 17.62 -6.05
CA LEU A 93 8.96 17.96 -6.94
C LEU A 93 7.68 18.32 -6.18
N GLY A 94 7.60 18.05 -4.87
CA GLY A 94 6.38 18.24 -4.08
C GLY A 94 5.30 17.17 -4.35
N ILE A 95 5.59 16.13 -5.12
CA ILE A 95 4.67 15.02 -5.38
C ILE A 95 4.73 14.05 -4.20
N PRO A 96 3.59 13.65 -3.59
CA PRO A 96 3.62 12.76 -2.44
C PRO A 96 4.16 11.37 -2.78
N MET A 97 4.65 10.66 -1.77
CA MET A 97 5.11 9.28 -1.92
C MET A 97 3.94 8.31 -2.13
N MET A 98 2.84 8.52 -1.41
CA MET A 98 1.55 7.83 -1.63
C MET A 98 0.70 8.72 -2.54
N ARG A 99 0.44 8.26 -3.76
CA ARG A 99 -0.23 9.06 -4.80
C ARG A 99 -1.64 8.51 -5.04
N PRO A 100 -2.71 9.21 -4.60
CA PRO A 100 -4.08 8.81 -4.93
C PRO A 100 -4.25 8.62 -6.44
N LEU A 101 -5.03 7.62 -6.86
CA LEU A 101 -5.25 7.37 -8.30
C LEU A 101 -5.86 8.58 -8.99
N ALA A 102 -6.78 9.30 -8.33
CA ALA A 102 -7.35 10.55 -8.83
C ALA A 102 -6.30 11.63 -9.16
N MET A 103 -5.17 11.65 -8.45
CA MET A 103 -4.08 12.60 -8.71
C MET A 103 -3.27 12.21 -9.96
N MET A 104 -3.05 10.90 -10.14
CA MET A 104 -2.19 10.37 -11.19
C MET A 104 -2.91 10.15 -12.52
N TYR A 105 -4.23 9.93 -12.45
CA TYR A 105 -5.10 9.66 -13.59
C TYR A 105 -6.35 10.55 -13.54
N PRO A 106 -6.19 11.89 -13.60
CA PRO A 106 -7.31 12.83 -13.40
C PRO A 106 -8.38 12.75 -14.51
N GLU A 107 -8.02 12.29 -15.68
CA GLU A 107 -8.94 12.13 -16.82
C GLU A 107 -9.70 10.78 -16.78
N ASP A 108 -9.27 9.85 -15.95
CA ASP A 108 -9.90 8.55 -15.79
C ASP A 108 -10.98 8.62 -14.70
N GLN A 109 -12.24 8.61 -15.16
CA GLN A 109 -13.40 8.76 -14.27
C GLN A 109 -13.56 7.61 -13.27
N GLU A 110 -13.09 6.42 -13.56
CA GLU A 110 -13.11 5.31 -12.61
C GLU A 110 -11.99 5.45 -11.58
N ALA A 111 -10.77 5.78 -12.01
CA ALA A 111 -9.65 6.07 -11.12
C ALA A 111 -9.97 7.17 -10.09
N THR A 112 -10.74 8.20 -10.50
CA THR A 112 -11.11 9.30 -9.62
C THR A 112 -12.11 8.92 -8.51
N LYS A 113 -12.78 7.78 -8.63
CA LYS A 113 -13.71 7.25 -7.60
C LYS A 113 -13.01 6.36 -6.57
N VAL A 114 -11.82 5.88 -6.90
CA VAL A 114 -11.04 4.97 -6.04
C VAL A 114 -10.42 5.77 -4.91
N TRP A 115 -10.75 5.44 -3.67
CA TRP A 115 -10.34 6.18 -2.48
C TRP A 115 -9.43 5.37 -1.54
N ASP A 116 -9.20 4.10 -1.82
CA ASP A 116 -8.50 3.13 -0.96
C ASP A 116 -7.37 2.37 -1.68
N GLU A 117 -7.00 2.85 -2.87
CA GLU A 117 -5.85 2.41 -3.65
C GLU A 117 -4.94 3.59 -3.99
N TYR A 118 -3.67 3.33 -4.17
CA TYR A 118 -2.70 4.38 -4.48
C TYR A 118 -1.48 3.85 -5.21
N LEU A 119 -0.79 4.73 -5.90
CA LEU A 119 0.58 4.46 -6.32
C LEU A 119 1.54 4.82 -5.19
N PHE A 120 2.39 3.90 -4.78
CA PHE A 120 3.54 4.18 -3.95
C PHE A 120 4.74 4.46 -4.87
N GLY A 121 5.12 5.73 -4.98
CA GLY A 121 5.96 6.22 -6.07
C GLY A 121 5.21 6.23 -7.41
N GLU A 122 5.90 5.86 -8.49
CA GLU A 122 5.29 5.77 -9.83
C GLU A 122 4.96 4.33 -10.23
N ASP A 123 5.62 3.35 -9.61
CA ASP A 123 5.70 2.00 -10.14
C ASP A 123 4.84 0.98 -9.37
N LEU A 124 4.49 1.25 -8.12
CA LEU A 124 3.80 0.27 -7.27
C LEU A 124 2.34 0.68 -7.03
N LEU A 125 1.39 -0.04 -7.62
CA LEU A 125 -0.03 0.04 -7.28
C LEU A 125 -0.27 -0.81 -6.02
N VAL A 126 -0.76 -0.18 -4.97
CA VAL A 126 -1.05 -0.79 -3.67
C VAL A 126 -2.54 -0.70 -3.39
N ALA A 127 -3.17 -1.84 -3.10
CA ALA A 127 -4.59 -1.94 -2.78
C ALA A 127 -4.77 -2.59 -1.40
N PRO A 128 -4.68 -1.83 -0.29
CA PRO A 128 -4.80 -2.37 1.06
C PRO A 128 -6.14 -3.05 1.31
N VAL A 129 -6.14 -4.10 2.12
CA VAL A 129 -7.36 -4.79 2.54
C VAL A 129 -7.80 -4.23 3.89
N SER A 130 -8.95 -3.56 3.93
CA SER A 130 -9.45 -2.88 5.13
C SER A 130 -10.61 -3.59 5.81
N ASP A 131 -11.22 -4.53 5.15
CA ASP A 131 -12.39 -5.27 5.61
C ASP A 131 -12.05 -6.77 5.73
N GLU A 132 -12.80 -7.51 6.52
CA GLU A 132 -12.68 -8.97 6.61
C GLU A 132 -13.22 -9.59 5.32
N THR A 133 -12.34 -9.95 4.41
CA THR A 133 -12.69 -10.49 3.10
C THR A 133 -11.59 -11.40 2.56
N GLU A 134 -11.98 -12.38 1.77
CA GLU A 134 -11.06 -13.27 1.03
C GLU A 134 -10.80 -12.79 -0.40
N GLU A 135 -11.61 -11.83 -0.89
CA GLU A 135 -11.47 -11.24 -2.21
C GLU A 135 -11.58 -9.72 -2.14
N ARG A 136 -10.83 -9.04 -3.00
CA ARG A 136 -10.90 -7.58 -3.16
C ARG A 136 -10.98 -7.21 -4.63
N GLU A 137 -11.89 -6.31 -4.96
CA GLU A 137 -11.90 -5.64 -6.25
C GLU A 137 -10.83 -4.56 -6.28
N ILE A 138 -10.00 -4.58 -7.33
CA ILE A 138 -8.91 -3.63 -7.56
C ILE A 138 -9.12 -2.97 -8.92
N TYR A 139 -8.99 -1.67 -8.95
CA TYR A 139 -8.94 -0.91 -10.19
C TYR A 139 -7.50 -0.77 -10.68
N PHE A 140 -7.22 -1.31 -11.85
CA PHE A 140 -5.94 -1.17 -12.54
C PHE A 140 -6.08 -0.06 -13.58
N PRO A 141 -5.44 1.10 -13.39
CA PRO A 141 -5.44 2.17 -14.40
C PRO A 141 -4.77 1.74 -15.70
N GLU A 142 -4.85 2.59 -16.74
CA GLU A 142 -4.17 2.35 -18.00
C GLU A 142 -2.70 1.99 -17.79
N GLY A 143 -2.28 0.90 -18.40
CA GLY A 143 -0.93 0.36 -18.28
C GLY A 143 -0.89 -1.16 -18.19
N ARG A 144 0.32 -1.67 -18.04
CA ARG A 144 0.60 -3.09 -17.86
C ARG A 144 1.07 -3.33 -16.43
N TRP A 145 0.33 -4.15 -15.69
CA TRP A 145 0.53 -4.40 -14.28
C TRP A 145 0.92 -5.86 -14.04
N ILE A 146 1.92 -6.09 -13.21
CA ILE A 146 2.39 -7.44 -12.85
C ILE A 146 2.29 -7.58 -11.34
N SER A 147 1.64 -8.65 -10.88
CA SER A 147 1.53 -8.92 -9.45
C SER A 147 2.91 -9.12 -8.81
N LEU A 148 3.15 -8.46 -7.67
CA LEU A 148 4.38 -8.63 -6.90
C LEU A 148 4.54 -10.07 -6.37
N TRP A 149 3.42 -10.78 -6.21
CA TRP A 149 3.38 -12.12 -5.64
C TRP A 149 3.42 -13.25 -6.68
N ASN A 150 3.11 -12.91 -7.93
CA ASN A 150 3.11 -13.86 -9.05
C ASN A 150 3.48 -13.15 -10.35
N LEU A 151 4.73 -13.27 -10.77
CA LEU A 151 5.26 -12.59 -11.95
C LEU A 151 4.61 -13.04 -13.28
N ASN A 152 3.84 -14.13 -13.26
CA ASN A 152 3.07 -14.59 -14.42
C ASN A 152 1.64 -14.00 -14.45
N ASP A 153 1.22 -13.31 -13.38
CA ASP A 153 -0.08 -12.65 -13.32
C ASP A 153 0.06 -11.23 -13.83
N GLU A 154 -0.22 -11.08 -15.12
CA GLU A 154 -0.16 -9.82 -15.84
C GLU A 154 -1.57 -9.32 -16.15
N ILE A 155 -1.80 -8.04 -15.93
CA ILE A 155 -3.08 -7.37 -16.11
C ILE A 155 -2.86 -6.13 -16.98
N SER A 156 -3.65 -6.00 -18.04
CA SER A 156 -3.68 -4.78 -18.86
C SER A 156 -4.88 -3.93 -18.45
N GLY A 157 -4.62 -2.72 -17.95
CA GLY A 157 -5.64 -1.72 -17.63
C GLY A 157 -6.02 -0.84 -18.82
N PRO A 158 -7.10 -0.02 -18.73
CA PRO A 158 -7.92 0.12 -17.52
C PRO A 158 -8.88 -1.05 -17.32
N VAL A 159 -8.94 -1.61 -16.12
CA VAL A 159 -9.83 -2.72 -15.79
C VAL A 159 -10.05 -2.84 -14.28
N GLN A 160 -11.23 -3.25 -13.85
CA GLN A 160 -11.53 -3.68 -12.50
C GLN A 160 -11.46 -5.20 -12.42
N ARG A 161 -10.77 -5.75 -11.43
CA ARG A 161 -10.58 -7.19 -11.26
C ARG A 161 -10.66 -7.58 -9.79
N SER A 162 -11.41 -8.65 -9.48
CA SER A 162 -11.37 -9.32 -8.18
C SER A 162 -10.11 -10.16 -8.06
N VAL A 163 -9.43 -10.06 -6.92
CA VAL A 163 -8.25 -10.86 -6.57
C VAL A 163 -8.43 -11.49 -5.20
N GLU A 164 -7.91 -12.71 -5.03
CA GLU A 164 -7.82 -13.35 -3.72
C GLU A 164 -6.85 -12.59 -2.82
N VAL A 165 -7.23 -12.39 -1.56
CA VAL A 165 -6.45 -11.65 -0.56
C VAL A 165 -6.23 -12.47 0.71
N PRO A 166 -5.39 -13.52 0.64
CA PRO A 166 -5.05 -14.28 1.83
C PRO A 166 -4.48 -13.36 2.91
N ILE A 167 -4.64 -13.76 4.18
CA ILE A 167 -4.31 -12.94 5.35
C ILE A 167 -2.84 -12.54 5.46
N ASP A 168 -1.97 -13.11 4.67
CA ASP A 168 -0.54 -12.83 4.64
C ASP A 168 -0.09 -12.07 3.38
N LYS A 169 -1.05 -11.56 2.57
CA LYS A 169 -0.73 -10.86 1.32
C LYS A 169 -1.63 -9.66 1.05
N ILE A 170 -1.03 -8.48 1.03
CA ILE A 170 -1.65 -7.29 0.49
C ILE A 170 -1.50 -7.29 -1.04
N PRO A 171 -2.54 -7.01 -1.83
CA PRO A 171 -2.39 -6.84 -3.27
C PRO A 171 -1.45 -5.68 -3.61
N VAL A 172 -0.37 -6.00 -4.30
CA VAL A 172 0.57 -5.03 -4.86
C VAL A 172 0.94 -5.48 -6.26
N SER A 173 0.86 -4.57 -7.20
CA SER A 173 1.30 -4.78 -8.57
C SER A 173 2.27 -3.69 -8.98
N TYR A 174 3.21 -4.03 -9.83
CA TYR A 174 4.16 -3.06 -10.37
C TYR A 174 3.98 -2.90 -11.88
N THR A 175 4.32 -1.70 -12.37
CA THR A 175 4.35 -1.42 -13.80
C THR A 175 5.78 -1.19 -14.27
N HIS A 176 6.11 -1.73 -15.44
CA HIS A 176 7.44 -1.55 -16.05
C HIS A 176 7.46 -0.54 -17.19
N LEU A 177 6.30 -0.04 -17.62
CA LEU A 177 6.21 0.73 -18.84
C LEU A 177 5.32 1.96 -18.66
N ARG A 178 5.89 3.04 -18.15
CA ARG A 178 5.74 4.26 -18.92
C ARG A 178 6.85 4.23 -19.99
N ALA A 179 6.51 3.85 -21.21
CA ALA A 179 7.34 4.19 -22.34
C ALA A 179 7.55 5.71 -22.24
N HIS A 180 8.76 6.13 -21.95
CA HIS A 180 9.17 7.49 -22.25
C HIS A 180 9.09 7.58 -23.76
N GLU A 181 7.96 8.06 -24.27
CA GLU A 181 7.89 8.55 -25.63
C GLU A 181 8.86 9.74 -25.68
N THR A 182 10.01 9.46 -26.27
CA THR A 182 11.01 10.45 -26.65
C THR A 182 10.50 11.31 -27.80
#